data_572e640eb9a73ff91ec970d17b5afc67
#
_entry.id   572e640eb9a73ff91ec970d17b5afc67
#
_cell.length_a   1.000
_cell.length_b   1.000
_cell.length_c   1.000
_cell.angle_alpha   90.00
_cell.angle_beta   90.00
_cell.angle_gamma   90.00
#
_symmetry.space_group_name_H-M   'P 1'
#
loop_
_entity.id
_entity.type
_entity.pdbx_description
1 polymer ?
#
loop_
_entity_poly.entity_id
_entity_poly.type
_entity_poly.pdbx_seq_one_letter_code
_entity_poly.pdbx_strand_id
1 'polypeptide(L)'
;YKFAFPPAGNEVAITEALKEHLTMDGAYMLPATPAGYGSATTDPATQAAFDSFEMRMKSGPVALVFYNKTGMSPMEPMALARGFGIEFACSLLLTCLLSTVVGGIGKKVFFGFTVALFGATACYGVTGNFMHFPLGFTFACWIDALISWTLCSYAISVVLTRGYVKSDAVVVG
;
A
#
# COMPACT_ATOMS: atom_id res chain seq x y z
N TYR A 1 -10.97 2.60 -11.61
CA TYR A 1 -10.86 1.39 -10.74
C TYR A 1 -10.93 0.07 -11.51
N LYS A 2 -11.69 -0.06 -12.61
CA LYS A 2 -11.86 -1.34 -13.35
C LYS A 2 -10.57 -1.96 -13.89
N PHE A 3 -9.55 -1.17 -14.19
CA PHE A 3 -8.26 -1.71 -14.65
C PHE A 3 -7.39 -2.23 -13.48
N ALA A 4 -7.63 -1.76 -12.26
CA ALA A 4 -6.93 -2.19 -11.04
C ALA A 4 -7.66 -3.38 -10.37
N PHE A 5 -9.00 -3.39 -10.44
CA PHE A 5 -9.86 -4.42 -9.86
C PHE A 5 -10.84 -4.94 -10.92
N PRO A 6 -10.38 -5.82 -11.84
CA PRO A 6 -11.28 -6.44 -12.80
C PRO A 6 -12.30 -7.33 -12.08
N PRO A 7 -13.55 -7.40 -12.55
CA PRO A 7 -14.54 -8.29 -11.98
C PRO A 7 -14.15 -9.75 -12.20
N ALA A 8 -14.40 -10.60 -11.20
CA ALA A 8 -14.21 -12.04 -11.36
C ALA A 8 -15.30 -12.64 -12.28
N GLY A 9 -14.94 -13.60 -13.12
CA GLY A 9 -15.88 -14.23 -14.05
C GLY A 9 -16.97 -15.05 -13.35
N ASN A 10 -16.66 -15.70 -12.23
CA ASN A 10 -17.62 -16.41 -11.37
C ASN A 10 -17.29 -16.14 -9.90
N GLU A 11 -17.76 -15.01 -9.39
CA GLU A 11 -17.52 -14.57 -8.02
C GLU A 11 -18.08 -15.55 -7.00
N VAL A 12 -19.28 -16.11 -7.25
CA VAL A 12 -19.94 -17.03 -6.31
C VAL A 12 -19.09 -18.28 -6.11
N ALA A 13 -18.67 -18.94 -7.18
CA ALA A 13 -17.88 -20.16 -7.09
C ALA A 13 -16.51 -19.90 -6.42
N ILE A 14 -15.87 -18.75 -6.68
CA ILE A 14 -14.61 -18.37 -6.03
C ILE A 14 -14.83 -18.15 -4.53
N THR A 15 -15.91 -17.45 -4.16
CA THR A 15 -16.24 -17.17 -2.75
C THR A 15 -16.53 -18.45 -1.98
N GLU A 16 -17.26 -19.39 -2.57
CA GLU A 16 -17.56 -20.70 -1.96
C GLU A 16 -16.28 -21.52 -1.78
N ALA A 17 -15.41 -21.61 -2.79
CA ALA A 17 -14.13 -22.29 -2.66
C ALA A 17 -13.24 -21.67 -1.56
N LEU A 18 -13.18 -20.34 -1.45
CA LEU A 18 -12.47 -19.68 -0.37
C LEU A 18 -13.04 -20.02 1.00
N LYS A 19 -14.37 -20.05 1.17
CA LYS A 19 -15.02 -20.43 2.43
C LYS A 19 -14.75 -21.89 2.81
N GLU A 20 -14.72 -22.78 1.84
CA GLU A 20 -14.48 -24.21 2.06
C GLU A 20 -13.05 -24.48 2.50
N HIS A 21 -12.07 -23.80 1.88
CA HIS A 21 -10.66 -24.13 2.06
C HIS A 21 -9.89 -23.20 3.00
N LEU A 22 -10.40 -21.98 3.28
CA LEU A 22 -9.78 -21.02 4.19
C LEU A 22 -10.59 -20.95 5.50
N THR A 23 -10.04 -21.50 6.58
CA THR A 23 -10.76 -21.65 7.86
C THR A 23 -10.55 -20.46 8.80
N MET A 24 -9.50 -19.66 8.62
CA MET A 24 -9.13 -18.55 9.49
C MET A 24 -8.88 -17.28 8.68
N ASP A 25 -9.04 -16.13 9.35
CA ASP A 25 -8.65 -14.84 8.79
C ASP A 25 -7.13 -14.80 8.54
N GLY A 26 -6.70 -14.21 7.42
CA GLY A 26 -5.28 -14.13 7.11
C GLY A 26 -4.94 -13.72 5.71
N ALA A 27 -3.64 -13.66 5.45
CA ALA A 27 -3.08 -13.48 4.12
C ALA A 27 -2.54 -14.83 3.62
N TYR A 28 -3.00 -15.27 2.48
CA TYR A 28 -2.65 -16.54 1.87
C TYR A 28 -1.97 -16.32 0.53
N MET A 29 -0.81 -16.93 0.35
CA MET A 29 -0.12 -16.97 -0.93
C MET A 29 -0.38 -18.31 -1.60
N LEU A 30 -0.78 -18.29 -2.87
CA LEU A 30 -1.02 -19.46 -3.68
C LEU A 30 -0.11 -19.43 -4.92
N PRO A 31 0.72 -20.48 -5.15
CA PRO A 31 0.96 -21.66 -4.31
C PRO A 31 1.61 -21.30 -2.96
N ALA A 32 1.28 -22.07 -1.91
CA ALA A 32 1.92 -21.88 -0.60
C ALA A 32 3.41 -22.26 -0.66
N THR A 33 4.25 -21.39 -0.10
CA THR A 33 5.70 -21.62 -0.01
C THR A 33 5.99 -22.75 0.97
N PRO A 34 6.73 -23.80 0.57
CA PRO A 34 7.13 -24.88 1.48
C PRO A 34 8.04 -24.36 2.59
N ALA A 35 7.96 -24.99 3.76
CA ALA A 35 8.85 -24.68 4.88
C ALA A 35 10.33 -24.90 4.47
N GLY A 36 11.19 -23.94 4.80
CA GLY A 36 12.62 -24.00 4.48
C GLY A 36 12.98 -23.77 3.01
N TYR A 37 12.04 -23.33 2.18
CA TYR A 37 12.34 -23.01 0.78
C TYR A 37 13.48 -21.98 0.67
N GLY A 38 14.44 -22.27 -0.21
CA GLY A 38 15.67 -21.49 -0.39
C GLY A 38 16.82 -21.91 0.53
N SER A 39 16.61 -22.84 1.45
CA SER A 39 17.69 -23.45 2.23
C SER A 39 18.24 -24.69 1.52
N ALA A 40 19.54 -24.95 1.69
CA ALA A 40 20.12 -26.20 1.20
C ALA A 40 19.51 -27.40 1.94
N THR A 41 19.09 -28.42 1.20
CA THR A 41 18.57 -29.65 1.75
C THR A 41 19.20 -30.85 1.03
N THR A 42 19.44 -31.93 1.79
CA THR A 42 19.86 -33.25 1.27
C THR A 42 18.70 -34.24 1.34
N ASP A 43 17.57 -33.85 1.91
CA ASP A 43 16.39 -34.72 2.00
C ASP A 43 15.62 -34.69 0.67
N PRO A 44 15.49 -35.87 -0.01
CA PRO A 44 14.83 -35.96 -1.29
C PRO A 44 13.35 -35.55 -1.25
N ALA A 45 12.64 -35.74 -0.14
CA ALA A 45 11.24 -35.38 0.00
C ALA A 45 11.06 -33.86 0.06
N THR A 46 11.93 -33.17 0.79
CA THR A 46 11.99 -31.70 0.88
C THR A 46 12.34 -31.10 -0.49
N GLN A 47 13.33 -31.68 -1.20
CA GLN A 47 13.70 -31.23 -2.54
C GLN A 47 12.53 -31.39 -3.52
N ALA A 48 11.83 -32.52 -3.50
CA ALA A 48 10.65 -32.73 -4.34
C ALA A 48 9.51 -31.73 -4.04
N ALA A 49 9.35 -31.31 -2.79
CA ALA A 49 8.40 -30.27 -2.41
C ALA A 49 8.80 -28.89 -2.98
N PHE A 50 10.10 -28.56 -2.98
CA PHE A 50 10.61 -27.32 -3.58
C PHE A 50 10.41 -27.33 -5.11
N ASP A 51 10.76 -28.41 -5.78
CA ASP A 51 10.59 -28.56 -7.23
C ASP A 51 9.10 -28.46 -7.64
N SER A 52 8.22 -29.10 -6.85
CA SER A 52 6.76 -29.01 -7.03
C SER A 52 6.23 -27.57 -6.87
N PHE A 53 6.74 -26.85 -5.87
CA PHE A 53 6.39 -25.43 -5.65
C PHE A 53 6.83 -24.58 -6.84
N GLU A 54 8.08 -24.72 -7.29
CA GLU A 54 8.60 -23.96 -8.43
C GLU A 54 7.81 -24.25 -9.71
N MET A 55 7.44 -25.50 -9.93
CA MET A 55 6.63 -25.89 -11.09
C MET A 55 5.25 -25.19 -11.04
N ARG A 56 4.60 -25.18 -9.88
CA ARG A 56 3.30 -24.52 -9.71
C ARG A 56 3.43 -22.99 -9.84
N MET A 57 4.51 -22.39 -9.33
CA MET A 57 4.78 -20.95 -9.52
C MET A 57 4.96 -20.60 -11.00
N LYS A 58 5.67 -21.43 -11.77
CA LYS A 58 5.89 -21.24 -13.22
C LYS A 58 4.64 -21.46 -14.05
N SER A 59 3.79 -22.42 -13.68
CA SER A 59 2.56 -22.74 -14.43
C SER A 59 1.38 -21.84 -14.05
N GLY A 60 1.40 -21.22 -12.86
CA GLY A 60 0.29 -20.41 -12.33
C GLY A 60 -0.97 -21.25 -12.01
N PRO A 61 -2.05 -20.60 -11.55
CA PRO A 61 -2.13 -19.19 -11.18
C PRO A 61 -1.35 -18.86 -9.89
N VAL A 62 -0.84 -17.62 -9.80
CA VAL A 62 -0.26 -17.08 -8.57
C VAL A 62 -1.23 -16.05 -8.00
N ALA A 63 -1.55 -16.16 -6.71
CA ALA A 63 -2.49 -15.26 -6.06
C ALA A 63 -2.07 -14.93 -4.63
N LEU A 64 -2.32 -13.69 -4.20
CA LEU A 64 -2.29 -13.28 -2.81
C LEU A 64 -3.73 -12.98 -2.38
N VAL A 65 -4.22 -13.68 -1.39
CA VAL A 65 -5.61 -13.60 -0.90
C VAL A 65 -5.61 -13.07 0.52
N PHE A 66 -6.21 -11.91 0.74
CA PHE A 66 -6.53 -11.41 2.07
C PHE A 66 -7.95 -11.86 2.40
N TYR A 67 -8.07 -12.81 3.31
CA TYR A 67 -9.34 -13.43 3.66
C TYR A 67 -9.83 -12.96 5.03
N ASN A 68 -11.08 -12.52 5.07
CA ASN A 68 -11.81 -12.21 6.29
C ASN A 68 -13.09 -13.06 6.29
N LYS A 69 -13.15 -14.05 7.16
CA LYS A 69 -14.22 -15.04 7.24
C LYS A 69 -15.58 -14.43 7.62
N THR A 70 -15.55 -13.45 8.51
CA THR A 70 -16.78 -12.82 9.02
C THR A 70 -17.35 -11.77 8.09
N GLY A 71 -16.56 -11.38 7.05
CA GLY A 71 -16.91 -10.25 6.21
C GLY A 71 -16.82 -8.90 6.95
N MET A 72 -17.22 -7.84 6.27
CA MET A 72 -17.26 -6.49 6.84
C MET A 72 -18.35 -5.66 6.16
N SER A 73 -18.88 -4.68 6.89
CA SER A 73 -19.75 -3.69 6.26
C SER A 73 -18.97 -2.83 5.28
N PRO A 74 -19.48 -2.55 4.07
CA PRO A 74 -18.81 -1.66 3.11
C PRO A 74 -18.54 -0.26 3.66
N MET A 75 -19.32 0.19 4.65
CA MET A 75 -19.22 1.50 5.30
C MET A 75 -19.07 1.34 6.80
N GLU A 76 -18.12 0.52 7.24
CA GLU A 76 -17.89 0.30 8.68
C GLU A 76 -17.35 1.58 9.33
N PRO A 77 -18.08 2.18 10.31
CA PRO A 77 -17.67 3.44 10.92
C PRO A 77 -16.29 3.39 11.59
N MET A 78 -15.94 2.23 12.19
CA MET A 78 -14.63 2.06 12.83
C MET A 78 -13.50 1.99 11.82
N ALA A 79 -13.70 1.41 10.64
CA ALA A 79 -12.71 1.40 9.58
C ALA A 79 -12.47 2.82 9.05
N LEU A 80 -13.54 3.61 8.88
CA LEU A 80 -13.44 5.01 8.49
C LEU A 80 -12.71 5.85 9.55
N ALA A 81 -13.02 5.65 10.83
CA ALA A 81 -12.36 6.34 11.92
C ALA A 81 -10.86 6.01 12.01
N ARG A 82 -10.49 4.73 11.84
CA ARG A 82 -9.08 4.31 11.78
C ARG A 82 -8.37 4.91 10.57
N GLY A 83 -9.01 4.88 9.39
CA GLY A 83 -8.48 5.49 8.18
C GLY A 83 -8.20 6.98 8.38
N PHE A 84 -9.18 7.74 8.90
CA PHE A 84 -9.00 9.15 9.22
C PHE A 84 -7.85 9.38 10.21
N GLY A 85 -7.74 8.56 11.27
CA GLY A 85 -6.64 8.65 12.24
C GLY A 85 -5.26 8.44 11.60
N ILE A 86 -5.14 7.48 10.70
CA ILE A 86 -3.90 7.20 9.94
C ILE A 86 -3.54 8.41 9.06
N GLU A 87 -4.48 8.90 8.26
CA GLU A 87 -4.26 10.06 7.38
C GLU A 87 -3.91 11.33 8.15
N PHE A 88 -4.56 11.55 9.30
CA PHE A 88 -4.24 12.66 10.20
C PHE A 88 -2.81 12.56 10.75
N ALA A 89 -2.40 11.39 11.24
CA ALA A 89 -1.04 11.16 11.73
C ALA A 89 0.00 11.37 10.63
N CYS A 90 -0.22 10.85 9.43
CA CYS A 90 0.65 11.06 8.27
C CYS A 90 0.74 12.55 7.89
N SER A 91 -0.38 13.28 7.92
CA SER A 91 -0.41 14.72 7.64
C SER A 91 0.37 15.52 8.68
N LEU A 92 0.32 15.14 9.97
CA LEU A 92 1.15 15.75 11.02
C LEU A 92 2.65 15.52 10.78
N LEU A 93 3.04 14.28 10.46
CA LEU A 93 4.43 13.95 10.13
C LEU A 93 4.92 14.75 8.92
N LEU A 94 4.10 14.83 7.87
CA LEU A 94 4.43 15.64 6.71
C LEU A 94 4.54 17.13 7.05
N THR A 95 3.68 17.65 7.94
CA THR A 95 3.75 19.03 8.41
C THR A 95 5.07 19.30 9.15
N CYS A 96 5.48 18.37 10.02
CA CYS A 96 6.78 18.46 10.70
C CYS A 96 7.94 18.51 9.68
N LEU A 97 7.94 17.63 8.67
CA LEU A 97 8.96 17.64 7.63
C LEU A 97 8.96 18.95 6.83
N LEU A 98 7.79 19.41 6.37
CA LEU A 98 7.68 20.64 5.58
C LEU A 98 8.02 21.90 6.38
N SER A 99 7.87 21.89 7.70
CA SER A 99 8.25 22.99 8.57
C SER A 99 9.78 23.21 8.60
N THR A 100 10.58 22.18 8.38
CA THR A 100 12.05 22.27 8.32
C THR A 100 12.57 22.79 6.98
N VAL A 101 11.73 22.80 5.94
CA VAL A 101 12.12 23.26 4.60
C VAL A 101 12.10 24.79 4.54
N VAL A 102 13.26 25.37 4.39
CA VAL A 102 13.42 26.83 4.20
C VAL A 102 13.09 27.23 2.76
N GLY A 103 12.15 28.18 2.60
CA GLY A 103 11.76 28.74 1.31
C GLY A 103 10.25 28.80 1.09
N GLY A 104 9.86 29.28 -0.08
CA GLY A 104 8.45 29.47 -0.44
C GLY A 104 7.71 28.18 -0.73
N ILE A 105 6.41 28.31 -1.01
CA ILE A 105 5.46 27.21 -1.26
C ILE A 105 6.01 26.19 -2.28
N GLY A 106 6.58 26.66 -3.41
CA GLY A 106 7.07 25.76 -4.45
C GLY A 106 8.16 24.79 -3.98
N LYS A 107 9.11 25.25 -3.13
CA LYS A 107 10.16 24.38 -2.58
C LYS A 107 9.58 23.33 -1.62
N LYS A 108 8.63 23.74 -0.78
CA LYS A 108 7.94 22.84 0.16
C LYS A 108 7.12 21.79 -0.58
N VAL A 109 6.39 22.18 -1.62
CA VAL A 109 5.61 21.25 -2.46
C VAL A 109 6.51 20.27 -3.20
N PHE A 110 7.64 20.75 -3.77
CA PHE A 110 8.60 19.87 -4.43
C PHE A 110 9.21 18.85 -3.46
N PHE A 111 9.54 19.29 -2.24
CA PHE A 111 10.02 18.37 -1.20
C PHE A 111 8.94 17.33 -0.83
N GLY A 112 7.69 17.77 -0.61
CA GLY A 112 6.59 16.87 -0.31
C GLY A 112 6.28 15.88 -1.44
N PHE A 113 6.34 16.33 -2.71
CA PHE A 113 6.27 15.45 -3.87
C PHE A 113 7.38 14.39 -3.88
N THR A 114 8.61 14.78 -3.55
CA THR A 114 9.75 13.84 -3.47
C THR A 114 9.54 12.80 -2.37
N VAL A 115 9.02 13.21 -1.21
CA VAL A 115 8.66 12.29 -0.10
C VAL A 115 7.54 11.33 -0.55
N ALA A 116 6.50 11.84 -1.22
CA ALA A 116 5.43 11.02 -1.76
C ALA A 116 5.93 10.02 -2.81
N LEU A 117 6.81 10.46 -3.71
CA LEU A 117 7.42 9.61 -4.73
C LEU A 117 8.26 8.49 -4.11
N PHE A 118 9.10 8.82 -3.12
CA PHE A 118 9.88 7.83 -2.38
C PHE A 118 8.95 6.82 -1.67
N GLY A 119 7.97 7.31 -0.92
CA GLY A 119 7.03 6.45 -0.17
C GLY A 119 6.23 5.53 -1.10
N ALA A 120 5.67 6.08 -2.17
CA ALA A 120 4.91 5.29 -3.15
C ALA A 120 5.79 4.22 -3.82
N THR A 121 7.04 4.58 -4.19
CA THR A 121 7.98 3.63 -4.81
C THR A 121 8.40 2.55 -3.81
N ALA A 122 8.74 2.91 -2.58
CA ALA A 122 9.13 1.95 -1.54
C ALA A 122 7.97 1.02 -1.14
N CYS A 123 6.76 1.54 -0.99
CA CYS A 123 5.62 0.73 -0.57
C CYS A 123 5.02 -0.09 -1.72
N TYR A 124 4.65 0.56 -2.82
CA TYR A 124 3.91 -0.11 -3.90
C TYR A 124 4.83 -0.71 -4.96
N GLY A 125 5.99 -0.09 -5.25
CA GLY A 125 6.93 -0.62 -6.21
C GLY A 125 7.60 -1.88 -5.70
N VAL A 126 8.16 -1.86 -4.50
CA VAL A 126 8.82 -3.01 -3.89
C VAL A 126 7.83 -4.14 -3.63
N THR A 127 6.69 -3.83 -2.98
CA THR A 127 5.66 -4.83 -2.68
C THR A 127 5.08 -5.43 -3.97
N GLY A 128 4.78 -4.59 -4.97
CA GLY A 128 4.27 -5.06 -6.27
C GLY A 128 5.24 -6.00 -6.97
N ASN A 129 6.55 -5.71 -6.91
CA ASN A 129 7.57 -6.58 -7.52
C ASN A 129 7.65 -7.95 -6.83
N PHE A 130 7.75 -7.99 -5.50
CA PHE A 130 7.95 -9.25 -4.77
C PHE A 130 6.66 -10.06 -4.55
N MET A 131 5.50 -9.39 -4.50
CA MET A 131 4.20 -10.03 -4.34
C MET A 131 3.48 -10.27 -5.68
N HIS A 132 4.15 -10.00 -6.79
CA HIS A 132 3.62 -10.17 -8.15
C HIS A 132 2.27 -9.46 -8.38
N PHE A 133 2.11 -8.26 -7.83
CA PHE A 133 0.88 -7.49 -8.05
C PHE A 133 0.73 -7.13 -9.54
N PRO A 134 -0.49 -7.16 -10.07
CA PRO A 134 -0.74 -6.68 -11.43
C PRO A 134 -0.26 -5.25 -11.60
N LEU A 135 0.43 -4.95 -12.71
CA LEU A 135 0.97 -3.61 -12.98
C LEU A 135 -0.12 -2.53 -12.91
N GLY A 136 -1.33 -2.81 -13.41
CA GLY A 136 -2.45 -1.87 -13.32
C GLY A 136 -2.82 -1.51 -11.89
N PHE A 137 -2.84 -2.49 -10.98
CA PHE A 137 -3.07 -2.25 -9.55
C PHE A 137 -1.95 -1.42 -8.92
N THR A 138 -0.69 -1.84 -9.14
CA THR A 138 0.49 -1.15 -8.60
C THR A 138 0.55 0.31 -9.05
N PHE A 139 0.34 0.59 -10.34
CA PHE A 139 0.31 1.96 -10.86
C PHE A 139 -0.88 2.78 -10.34
N ALA A 140 -2.06 2.17 -10.16
CA ALA A 140 -3.20 2.86 -9.58
C ALA A 140 -2.90 3.36 -8.16
N CYS A 141 -2.40 2.50 -7.29
CA CYS A 141 -2.01 2.86 -5.93
C CYS A 141 -0.88 3.89 -5.90
N TRP A 142 0.09 3.75 -6.79
CA TRP A 142 1.25 4.65 -6.88
C TRP A 142 0.83 6.07 -7.30
N ILE A 143 0.01 6.20 -8.35
CA ILE A 143 -0.51 7.48 -8.83
C ILE A 143 -1.41 8.13 -7.79
N ASP A 144 -2.30 7.37 -7.15
CA ASP A 144 -3.18 7.85 -6.09
C ASP A 144 -2.39 8.47 -4.94
N ALA A 145 -1.37 7.77 -4.45
CA ALA A 145 -0.49 8.27 -3.40
C ALA A 145 0.25 9.56 -3.82
N LEU A 146 0.78 9.62 -5.04
CA LEU A 146 1.46 10.81 -5.55
C LEU A 146 0.54 12.03 -5.60
N ILE A 147 -0.65 11.86 -6.14
CA ILE A 147 -1.63 12.97 -6.25
C ILE A 147 -2.04 13.43 -4.85
N SER A 148 -2.48 12.51 -4.00
CA SER A 148 -3.02 12.81 -2.67
C SER A 148 -2.00 13.53 -1.80
N TRP A 149 -0.78 12.99 -1.69
CA TRP A 149 0.25 13.57 -0.85
C TRP A 149 0.87 14.85 -1.41
N THR A 150 0.88 15.03 -2.74
CA THR A 150 1.30 16.29 -3.36
C THR A 150 0.28 17.41 -3.07
N LEU A 151 -1.01 17.12 -3.18
CA LEU A 151 -2.07 18.07 -2.85
C LEU A 151 -2.06 18.41 -1.35
N CYS A 152 -1.86 17.41 -0.48
CA CYS A 152 -1.71 17.61 0.95
C CYS A 152 -0.49 18.52 1.25
N SER A 153 0.65 18.26 0.60
CA SER A 153 1.86 19.09 0.72
C SER A 153 1.62 20.53 0.30
N TYR A 154 0.85 20.75 -0.76
CA TYR A 154 0.47 22.10 -1.19
C TYR A 154 -0.36 22.80 -0.11
N ALA A 155 -1.41 22.17 0.40
CA ALA A 155 -2.29 22.72 1.41
C ALA A 155 -1.50 23.11 2.69
N ILE A 156 -0.67 22.19 3.20
CA ILE A 156 0.20 22.43 4.36
C ILE A 156 1.17 23.59 4.09
N SER A 157 1.80 23.62 2.89
CA SER A 157 2.77 24.65 2.53
C SER A 157 2.15 26.05 2.50
N VAL A 158 0.90 26.17 2.04
CA VAL A 158 0.15 27.45 2.06
C VAL A 158 -0.06 27.92 3.50
N VAL A 159 -0.47 27.02 4.41
CA VAL A 159 -0.72 27.35 5.81
C VAL A 159 0.58 27.77 6.50
N LEU A 160 1.64 26.99 6.36
CA LEU A 160 2.95 27.28 6.96
C LEU A 160 3.52 28.62 6.45
N THR A 161 3.45 28.90 5.15
CA THR A 161 4.02 30.13 4.60
C THR A 161 3.23 31.37 5.02
N ARG A 162 1.88 31.29 5.10
CA ARG A 162 1.04 32.40 5.56
C ARG A 162 1.19 32.65 7.07
N GLY A 163 1.41 31.62 7.87
CA GLY A 163 1.65 31.73 9.30
C GLY A 163 2.94 32.49 9.62
N TYR A 164 4.01 32.24 8.87
CA TYR A 164 5.28 32.99 9.02
C TYR A 164 5.12 34.48 8.73
N VAL A 165 4.45 34.83 7.62
CA VAL A 165 4.24 36.26 7.25
C VAL A 165 3.48 37.05 8.32
N LYS A 166 2.52 36.41 9.01
CA LYS A 166 1.81 37.07 10.12
C LYS A 166 2.67 37.25 11.37
N SER A 167 3.55 36.30 11.67
CA SER A 167 4.45 36.38 12.83
C SER A 167 5.46 37.54 12.71
N ASP A 168 6.04 37.70 11.52
CA ASP A 168 7.01 38.77 11.26
C ASP A 168 6.37 40.18 11.31
N ALA A 169 5.09 40.30 10.89
CA ALA A 169 4.37 41.56 10.97
C ALA A 169 4.03 42.01 12.41
N VAL A 170 3.93 41.07 13.33
CA VAL A 170 3.65 41.36 14.76
C VAL A 170 4.92 41.76 15.53
N VAL A 171 6.10 41.33 15.07
CA VAL A 171 7.38 41.63 15.74
C VAL A 171 7.94 42.99 15.33
N VAL A 172 7.48 43.58 14.21
CA VAL A 172 7.97 44.86 13.66
C VAL A 172 7.05 46.05 14.00
N GLY A 173 5.91 45.83 14.64
CA GLY A 173 4.98 46.86 15.11
C GLY A 173 5.06 47.05 16.62
#